data_1eaa6ccc89858fb2df74fe867b7bf96c
#
_entry.id   1eaa6ccc89858fb2df74fe867b7bf96c
#
_cell.length_a   1.000
_cell.length_b   1.000
_cell.length_c   1.000
_cell.angle_alpha   90.00
_cell.angle_beta   90.00
_cell.angle_gamma   90.00
#
_symmetry.space_group_name_H-M   'P 1'
#
loop_
_entity.id
_entity.type
_entity.pdbx_description
1 polymer ?
#
loop_
_entity_poly.entity_id
_entity_poly.type
_entity_poly.pdbx_seq_one_letter_code
_entity_poly.pdbx_strand_id
1 'polypeptide(L)'
;MIALIRKNLRLWGYGKSLALFAGCILFSISGRLNGGIAYERHILSAVSDHYYLTYFVLPIVLLSCFSFIDDDGEPVILRFQSYHSYFLKKWIGVGLIAVILTAVQTGAILLSGIGLPLGNEWNLAAGATEAELFSTLEQLFASPLQAFVCFTLYQLIGSWLIFGICMWIGHFTGRKWTIRIVIVLYVLSAVWIKLPAIQNIPLTSFNHLLILHHNFGEPARPWITGFTLLLFMLTIMFSVRFAWRGHLPQLRLKCHGIAAYYSYELMTKRNILILLAVVVGITLYKGLGYGAAE
;
A
#
# COMPACT_ATOMS: atom_id res chain seq x y z
N MET A 1 26.34 0.48 3.96
CA MET A 1 25.09 0.56 3.20
C MET A 1 24.84 -0.68 2.36
N ILE A 2 25.74 -1.09 1.47
CA ILE A 2 25.59 -2.25 0.58
C ILE A 2 25.26 -3.56 1.34
N ALA A 3 25.94 -3.84 2.45
CA ALA A 3 25.68 -5.03 3.28
C ALA A 3 24.25 -5.03 3.87
N LEU A 4 23.74 -3.88 4.28
CA LEU A 4 22.36 -3.73 4.79
C LEU A 4 21.34 -3.95 3.68
N ILE A 5 21.57 -3.41 2.49
CA ILE A 5 20.72 -3.64 1.31
C ILE A 5 20.69 -5.13 0.95
N ARG A 6 21.86 -5.77 0.87
CA ARG A 6 21.95 -7.22 0.58
C ARG A 6 21.24 -8.07 1.63
N LYS A 7 21.33 -7.70 2.91
CA LYS A 7 20.59 -8.34 4.00
C LYS A 7 19.08 -8.19 3.78
N ASN A 8 18.60 -6.95 3.55
CA ASN A 8 17.19 -6.67 3.33
C ASN A 8 16.61 -7.47 2.13
N LEU A 9 17.34 -7.53 1.03
CA LEU A 9 16.94 -8.32 -0.14
C LEU A 9 16.83 -9.81 0.16
N ARG A 10 17.76 -10.38 0.96
CA ARG A 10 17.69 -11.80 1.38
C ARG A 10 16.48 -12.07 2.27
N LEU A 11 16.21 -11.19 3.22
CA LEU A 11 15.08 -11.32 4.15
C LEU A 11 13.72 -11.17 3.47
N TRP A 12 13.68 -10.32 2.44
CA TRP A 12 12.44 -10.08 1.71
C TRP A 12 11.93 -11.33 0.98
N GLY A 13 12.82 -12.11 0.34
CA GLY A 13 12.49 -13.34 -0.39
C GLY A 13 11.77 -13.09 -1.72
N TYR A 14 12.18 -13.82 -2.75
CA TYR A 14 11.64 -13.64 -4.12
C TYR A 14 10.17 -14.07 -4.29
N GLY A 15 9.64 -14.91 -3.38
CA GLY A 15 8.28 -15.42 -3.46
C GLY A 15 7.21 -14.33 -3.47
N LYS A 16 7.45 -13.20 -2.77
CA LYS A 16 6.51 -12.06 -2.74
C LYS A 16 6.46 -11.33 -4.08
N SER A 17 7.61 -11.17 -4.76
CA SER A 17 7.65 -10.61 -6.11
C SER A 17 6.96 -11.51 -7.11
N LEU A 18 7.17 -12.82 -7.02
CA LEU A 18 6.53 -13.79 -7.91
C LEU A 18 5.00 -13.79 -7.70
N ALA A 19 4.55 -13.77 -6.44
CA ALA A 19 3.13 -13.66 -6.12
C ALA A 19 2.54 -12.34 -6.67
N LEU A 20 3.24 -11.22 -6.50
CA LEU A 20 2.83 -9.93 -7.04
C LEU A 20 2.73 -9.98 -8.55
N PHE A 21 3.75 -10.48 -9.24
CA PHE A 21 3.77 -10.60 -10.70
C PHE A 21 2.61 -11.45 -11.22
N ALA A 22 2.44 -12.67 -10.68
CA ALA A 22 1.38 -13.57 -11.10
C ALA A 22 -0.02 -12.97 -10.86
N GLY A 23 -0.26 -12.39 -9.69
CA GLY A 23 -1.54 -11.76 -9.39
C GLY A 23 -1.81 -10.51 -10.23
N CYS A 24 -0.79 -9.69 -10.51
CA CYS A 24 -0.92 -8.55 -11.42
C CYS A 24 -1.34 -8.99 -12.83
N ILE A 25 -0.69 -10.02 -13.36
CA ILE A 25 -1.02 -10.57 -14.69
C ILE A 25 -2.45 -11.10 -14.71
N LEU A 26 -2.82 -11.94 -13.72
CA LEU A 26 -4.17 -12.52 -13.65
C LEU A 26 -5.25 -11.45 -13.55
N PHE A 27 -5.04 -10.44 -12.71
CA PHE A 27 -5.97 -9.34 -12.54
C PHE A 27 -6.09 -8.50 -13.84
N SER A 28 -4.97 -8.09 -14.41
CA SER A 28 -4.95 -7.26 -15.61
C SER A 28 -5.54 -7.99 -16.83
N ILE A 29 -5.30 -9.30 -16.99
CA ILE A 29 -5.91 -10.10 -18.07
C ILE A 29 -7.41 -10.17 -17.91
N SER A 30 -7.95 -10.27 -16.69
CA SER A 30 -9.40 -10.28 -16.47
C SER A 30 -10.07 -8.99 -16.98
N GLY A 31 -9.45 -7.83 -16.76
CA GLY A 31 -9.89 -6.55 -17.31
C GLY A 31 -9.84 -6.47 -18.84
N ARG A 32 -8.90 -7.20 -19.47
CA ARG A 32 -8.77 -7.23 -20.93
C ARG A 32 -9.94 -7.96 -21.65
N LEU A 33 -10.55 -8.93 -20.98
CA LEU A 33 -11.65 -9.74 -21.54
C LEU A 33 -12.91 -8.91 -21.81
N ASN A 34 -13.03 -7.72 -21.25
CA ASN A 34 -14.16 -6.83 -21.43
C ASN A 34 -14.16 -6.04 -22.77
N GLY A 35 -13.16 -6.24 -23.63
CA GLY A 35 -13.12 -5.88 -25.06
C GLY A 35 -12.94 -4.38 -25.41
N GLY A 36 -12.29 -4.12 -26.55
CA GLY A 36 -12.30 -2.79 -27.22
C GLY A 36 -11.50 -1.65 -26.58
N ILE A 37 -10.65 -1.93 -25.58
CA ILE A 37 -9.89 -0.92 -24.84
C ILE A 37 -8.51 -0.71 -25.51
N ALA A 38 -8.10 0.55 -25.69
CA ALA A 38 -6.73 0.87 -26.13
C ALA A 38 -5.70 0.49 -25.06
N TYR A 39 -4.46 0.21 -25.47
CA TYR A 39 -3.36 -0.22 -24.60
C TYR A 39 -3.15 0.73 -23.42
N GLU A 40 -3.06 2.03 -23.67
CA GLU A 40 -2.76 3.04 -22.63
C GLU A 40 -3.91 3.15 -21.61
N ARG A 41 -5.14 2.98 -22.04
CA ARG A 41 -6.30 2.95 -21.13
C ARG A 41 -6.33 1.67 -20.31
N HIS A 42 -5.99 0.52 -20.91
CA HIS A 42 -5.92 -0.74 -20.19
C HIS A 42 -4.88 -0.69 -19.06
N ILE A 43 -3.66 -0.19 -19.33
CA ILE A 43 -2.64 -0.09 -18.30
C ILE A 43 -3.01 0.93 -17.21
N LEU A 44 -3.69 2.02 -17.57
CA LEU A 44 -4.18 3.01 -16.60
C LEU A 44 -5.28 2.43 -15.72
N SER A 45 -6.29 1.75 -16.30
CA SER A 45 -7.33 1.05 -15.57
C SER A 45 -6.74 0.07 -14.56
N ALA A 46 -5.81 -0.79 -15.01
CA ALA A 46 -5.16 -1.76 -14.14
C ALA A 46 -4.36 -1.14 -12.97
N VAL A 47 -3.71 0.02 -13.19
CA VAL A 47 -2.94 0.68 -12.13
C VAL A 47 -3.81 1.52 -11.20
N SER A 48 -4.99 1.96 -11.64
CA SER A 48 -5.91 2.78 -10.85
C SER A 48 -6.96 2.00 -10.07
N ASP A 49 -7.13 0.70 -10.34
CA ASP A 49 -8.15 -0.11 -9.67
C ASP A 49 -7.92 -0.18 -8.15
N HIS A 50 -8.86 0.41 -7.42
CA HIS A 50 -8.78 0.54 -5.97
C HIS A 50 -8.98 -0.78 -5.23
N TYR A 51 -9.75 -1.73 -5.79
CA TYR A 51 -9.93 -3.05 -5.17
C TYR A 51 -8.67 -3.88 -5.30
N TYR A 52 -8.07 -3.90 -6.49
CA TYR A 52 -6.81 -4.58 -6.73
C TYR A 52 -5.70 -4.02 -5.82
N LEU A 53 -5.57 -2.71 -5.73
CA LEU A 53 -4.57 -2.07 -4.87
C LEU A 53 -4.79 -2.38 -3.39
N THR A 54 -6.03 -2.31 -2.91
CA THR A 54 -6.35 -2.52 -1.49
C THR A 54 -6.28 -3.97 -1.05
N TYR A 55 -6.80 -4.90 -1.86
CA TYR A 55 -6.95 -6.30 -1.44
C TYR A 55 -5.80 -7.20 -1.90
N PHE A 56 -4.99 -6.74 -2.85
CA PHE A 56 -3.89 -7.54 -3.37
C PHE A 56 -2.53 -6.87 -3.17
N VAL A 57 -2.31 -5.66 -3.67
CA VAL A 57 -1.01 -4.97 -3.61
C VAL A 57 -0.65 -4.58 -2.17
N LEU A 58 -1.55 -3.92 -1.47
CA LEU A 58 -1.31 -3.46 -0.10
C LEU A 58 -0.94 -4.59 0.87
N PRO A 59 -1.62 -5.77 0.90
CA PRO A 59 -1.17 -6.90 1.71
C PRO A 59 0.25 -7.36 1.39
N ILE A 60 0.65 -7.40 0.13
CA ILE A 60 2.01 -7.81 -0.28
C ILE A 60 3.04 -6.77 0.19
N VAL A 61 2.72 -5.47 0.10
CA VAL A 61 3.56 -4.40 0.63
C VAL A 61 3.71 -4.56 2.15
N LEU A 62 2.63 -4.77 2.90
CA LEU A 62 2.65 -4.96 4.35
C LEU A 62 3.39 -6.24 4.78
N LEU A 63 3.19 -7.36 4.09
CA LEU A 63 3.93 -8.60 4.33
C LEU A 63 5.43 -8.43 4.04
N SER A 64 5.77 -7.61 3.04
CA SER A 64 7.16 -7.25 2.78
C SER A 64 7.73 -6.44 3.93
N CYS A 65 6.96 -5.49 4.47
CA CYS A 65 7.35 -4.67 5.61
C CYS A 65 7.66 -5.52 6.86
N PHE A 66 6.83 -6.53 7.16
CA PHE A 66 7.02 -7.41 8.33
C PHE A 66 8.33 -8.19 8.32
N SER A 67 8.96 -8.33 7.14
CA SER A 67 10.29 -8.96 7.03
C SER A 67 11.43 -8.10 7.59
N PHE A 68 11.21 -6.79 7.75
CA PHE A 68 12.24 -5.82 8.16
C PHE A 68 12.04 -5.29 9.58
N ILE A 69 10.90 -5.58 10.21
CA ILE A 69 10.62 -5.12 11.56
C ILE A 69 11.41 -5.97 12.55
N ASP A 70 12.22 -5.32 13.37
CA ASP A 70 12.91 -5.91 14.53
C ASP A 70 13.93 -7.02 14.17
N ASP A 71 14.59 -6.91 13.03
CA ASP A 71 15.55 -7.90 12.56
C ASP A 71 17.01 -7.58 12.94
N ASP A 72 17.25 -6.41 13.52
CA ASP A 72 18.60 -5.97 13.83
C ASP A 72 18.89 -6.07 15.33
N GLY A 73 19.81 -6.99 15.67
CA GLY A 73 20.33 -7.10 17.03
C GLY A 73 21.14 -5.86 17.45
N GLU A 74 21.30 -5.67 18.76
CA GLU A 74 22.12 -4.59 19.35
C GLU A 74 23.48 -4.42 18.68
N PRO A 75 24.25 -5.49 18.30
CA PRO A 75 25.55 -5.32 17.65
C PRO A 75 25.50 -4.60 16.31
N VAL A 76 24.35 -4.68 15.60
CA VAL A 76 24.18 -3.98 14.32
C VAL A 76 23.94 -2.49 14.58
N ILE A 77 23.10 -2.18 15.56
CA ILE A 77 22.77 -0.80 15.93
C ILE A 77 24.01 -0.06 16.46
N LEU A 78 24.84 -0.73 17.25
CA LEU A 78 26.09 -0.16 17.81
C LEU A 78 27.13 0.24 16.76
N ARG A 79 27.07 -0.32 15.55
CA ARG A 79 27.94 0.08 14.43
C ARG A 79 27.58 1.42 13.81
N PHE A 80 26.43 1.98 14.16
CA PHE A 80 26.00 3.28 13.69
C PHE A 80 26.19 4.31 14.80
N GLN A 81 26.64 5.50 14.43
CA GLN A 81 26.89 6.59 15.37
C GLN A 81 25.66 7.07 16.14
N SER A 82 24.47 6.87 15.55
CA SER A 82 23.19 7.20 16.15
C SER A 82 22.07 6.30 15.62
N TYR A 83 21.03 6.11 16.41
CA TYR A 83 19.85 5.38 16.01
C TYR A 83 19.14 6.03 14.79
N HIS A 84 19.12 7.36 14.74
CA HIS A 84 18.61 8.11 13.61
C HIS A 84 19.34 7.78 12.30
N SER A 85 20.68 7.74 12.32
CA SER A 85 21.48 7.35 11.15
C SER A 85 21.20 5.92 10.72
N TYR A 86 21.03 5.01 11.68
CA TYR A 86 20.64 3.62 11.42
C TYR A 86 19.26 3.55 10.76
N PHE A 87 18.23 4.20 11.34
CA PHE A 87 16.86 4.22 10.82
C PHE A 87 16.81 4.74 9.39
N LEU A 88 17.45 5.88 9.11
CA LEU A 88 17.49 6.45 7.76
C LEU A 88 18.14 5.53 6.74
N LYS A 89 19.29 4.94 7.07
CA LYS A 89 19.97 4.00 6.17
C LYS A 89 19.17 2.74 5.94
N LYS A 90 18.46 2.25 6.95
CA LYS A 90 17.54 1.11 6.82
C LYS A 90 16.36 1.48 5.93
N TRP A 91 15.72 2.62 6.16
CA TRP A 91 14.59 3.09 5.37
C TRP A 91 14.94 3.32 3.89
N ILE A 92 16.08 3.94 3.60
CA ILE A 92 16.60 4.06 2.23
C ILE A 92 16.84 2.68 1.62
N GLY A 93 17.43 1.74 2.38
CA GLY A 93 17.66 0.38 1.91
C GLY A 93 16.36 -0.39 1.61
N VAL A 94 15.30 -0.14 2.37
CA VAL A 94 13.97 -0.73 2.15
C VAL A 94 13.26 -0.02 0.99
N GLY A 95 13.57 1.24 0.73
CA GLY A 95 13.09 1.97 -0.45
C GLY A 95 13.43 1.27 -1.77
N LEU A 96 14.59 0.60 -1.86
CA LEU A 96 14.93 -0.22 -3.03
C LEU A 96 13.92 -1.36 -3.25
N ILE A 97 13.36 -1.91 -2.17
CA ILE A 97 12.34 -2.96 -2.28
C ILE A 97 11.01 -2.38 -2.78
N ALA A 98 10.65 -1.15 -2.36
CA ALA A 98 9.51 -0.44 -2.94
C ALA A 98 9.69 -0.25 -4.45
N VAL A 99 10.90 0.14 -4.89
CA VAL A 99 11.23 0.23 -6.33
C VAL A 99 11.06 -1.11 -7.04
N ILE A 100 11.56 -2.21 -6.46
CA ILE A 100 11.43 -3.54 -7.07
C ILE A 100 9.96 -3.97 -7.14
N LEU A 101 9.19 -3.79 -6.08
CA LEU A 101 7.75 -4.13 -6.06
C LEU A 101 6.99 -3.35 -7.14
N THR A 102 7.20 -2.03 -7.20
CA THR A 102 6.56 -1.18 -8.19
C THR A 102 7.01 -1.56 -9.62
N ALA A 103 8.28 -1.84 -9.84
CA ALA A 103 8.78 -2.26 -11.14
C ALA A 103 8.20 -3.61 -11.59
N VAL A 104 8.06 -4.57 -10.67
CA VAL A 104 7.43 -5.87 -10.94
C VAL A 104 5.96 -5.70 -11.29
N GLN A 105 5.22 -4.89 -10.51
CA GLN A 105 3.82 -4.58 -10.77
C GLN A 105 3.65 -3.89 -12.12
N THR A 106 4.39 -2.81 -12.36
CA THR A 106 4.34 -2.05 -13.61
C THR A 106 4.69 -2.92 -14.81
N GLY A 107 5.76 -3.72 -14.70
CA GLY A 107 6.16 -4.66 -15.75
C GLY A 107 5.07 -5.69 -16.06
N ALA A 108 4.41 -6.25 -15.05
CA ALA A 108 3.30 -7.18 -15.24
C ALA A 108 2.10 -6.51 -15.95
N ILE A 109 1.74 -5.28 -15.55
CA ILE A 109 0.65 -4.52 -16.17
C ILE A 109 0.98 -4.21 -17.64
N LEU A 110 2.19 -3.74 -17.93
CA LEU A 110 2.64 -3.46 -19.31
C LEU A 110 2.61 -4.72 -20.18
N LEU A 111 3.05 -5.86 -19.65
CA LEU A 111 3.03 -7.14 -20.37
C LEU A 111 1.60 -7.61 -20.65
N SER A 112 0.66 -7.41 -19.73
CA SER A 112 -0.75 -7.81 -19.91
C SER A 112 -1.44 -7.06 -21.06
N GLY A 113 -1.00 -5.84 -21.36
CA GLY A 113 -1.55 -5.03 -22.45
C GLY A 113 -1.01 -5.36 -23.84
N ILE A 114 0.03 -6.19 -23.98
CA ILE A 114 0.64 -6.51 -25.27
C ILE A 114 -0.42 -7.08 -26.24
N GLY A 115 -0.44 -6.53 -27.46
CA GLY A 115 -1.37 -6.91 -28.53
C GLY A 115 -2.69 -6.13 -28.53
N LEU A 116 -2.90 -5.17 -27.61
CA LEU A 116 -3.97 -4.19 -27.69
C LEU A 116 -3.60 -3.06 -28.68
N PRO A 117 -4.59 -2.43 -29.33
CA PRO A 117 -4.33 -1.28 -30.21
C PRO A 117 -3.78 -0.11 -29.38
N LEU A 118 -2.79 0.58 -29.94
CA LEU A 118 -2.26 1.80 -29.35
C LEU A 118 -3.24 2.95 -29.56
N GLY A 119 -3.49 3.76 -28.52
CA GLY A 119 -4.41 4.89 -28.59
C GLY A 119 -4.34 5.73 -27.33
N ASN A 120 -3.41 6.70 -27.31
CA ASN A 120 -3.15 7.55 -26.14
C ASN A 120 -4.12 8.75 -26.05
N GLU A 121 -5.39 8.53 -26.42
CA GLU A 121 -6.46 9.52 -26.36
C GLU A 121 -7.50 9.14 -25.32
N TRP A 122 -8.18 10.17 -24.76
CA TRP A 122 -9.24 10.01 -23.76
C TRP A 122 -10.61 9.63 -24.37
N ASN A 123 -10.65 8.84 -25.45
CA ASN A 123 -11.89 8.39 -26.06
C ASN A 123 -12.70 7.52 -25.10
N LEU A 124 -13.67 8.14 -24.42
CA LEU A 124 -14.58 7.46 -23.50
C LEU A 124 -15.71 6.79 -24.29
N ALA A 125 -15.70 5.47 -24.38
CA ALA A 125 -16.88 4.74 -24.86
C ALA A 125 -18.02 4.93 -23.84
N ALA A 126 -19.20 5.32 -24.32
CA ALA A 126 -20.38 5.46 -23.47
C ALA A 126 -20.68 4.11 -22.78
N GLY A 127 -20.84 4.14 -21.45
CA GLY A 127 -21.21 2.95 -20.66
C GLY A 127 -20.07 2.23 -19.92
N ALA A 128 -18.85 2.73 -19.96
CA ALA A 128 -17.77 2.12 -19.17
C ALA A 128 -17.97 2.43 -17.66
N THR A 129 -17.87 1.41 -16.81
CA THR A 129 -17.92 1.53 -15.33
C THR A 129 -16.89 2.48 -14.75
N GLU A 130 -15.82 2.79 -15.48
CA GLU A 130 -14.74 3.69 -15.11
C GLU A 130 -14.88 5.09 -15.74
N ALA A 131 -16.01 5.37 -16.41
CA ALA A 131 -16.19 6.64 -17.14
C ALA A 131 -16.07 7.87 -16.25
N GLU A 132 -16.56 7.81 -15.03
CA GLU A 132 -16.49 8.91 -14.06
C GLU A 132 -15.04 9.20 -13.64
N LEU A 133 -14.26 8.15 -13.33
CA LEU A 133 -12.84 8.30 -13.01
C LEU A 133 -12.06 8.88 -14.19
N PHE A 134 -12.24 8.31 -15.38
CA PHE A 134 -11.52 8.79 -16.57
C PHE A 134 -11.92 10.20 -16.98
N SER A 135 -13.17 10.62 -16.81
CA SER A 135 -13.58 12.01 -17.07
C SER A 135 -12.89 13.00 -16.13
N THR A 136 -12.68 12.62 -14.87
CA THR A 136 -11.90 13.41 -13.91
C THR A 136 -10.42 13.45 -14.30
N LEU A 137 -9.85 12.31 -14.71
CA LEU A 137 -8.45 12.23 -15.10
C LEU A 137 -8.14 12.99 -16.40
N GLU A 138 -9.08 13.03 -17.35
CA GLU A 138 -8.98 13.82 -18.58
C GLU A 138 -8.83 15.32 -18.31
N GLN A 139 -9.49 15.83 -17.25
CA GLN A 139 -9.34 17.22 -16.84
C GLN A 139 -7.97 17.53 -16.20
N LEU A 140 -7.29 16.54 -15.67
CA LEU A 140 -6.06 16.69 -14.89
C LEU A 140 -4.79 16.35 -15.69
N PHE A 141 -4.89 15.45 -16.65
CA PHE A 141 -3.76 14.90 -17.39
C PHE A 141 -3.99 15.01 -18.91
N ALA A 142 -2.96 15.39 -19.63
CA ALA A 142 -3.05 15.54 -21.08
C ALA A 142 -3.26 14.20 -21.82
N SER A 143 -2.87 13.07 -21.23
CA SER A 143 -3.03 11.76 -21.86
C SER A 143 -3.10 10.63 -20.81
N PRO A 144 -3.70 9.46 -21.15
CA PRO A 144 -3.72 8.27 -20.30
C PRO A 144 -2.34 7.79 -19.86
N LEU A 145 -1.34 7.87 -20.74
CA LEU A 145 0.03 7.50 -20.42
C LEU A 145 0.64 8.41 -19.35
N GLN A 146 0.38 9.72 -19.42
CA GLN A 146 0.84 10.67 -18.40
C GLN A 146 0.22 10.36 -17.05
N ALA A 147 -1.09 10.07 -17.01
CA ALA A 147 -1.78 9.64 -15.82
C ALA A 147 -1.16 8.35 -15.24
N PHE A 148 -0.94 7.32 -16.08
CA PHE A 148 -0.30 6.06 -15.70
C PHE A 148 1.05 6.26 -15.02
N VAL A 149 1.93 7.10 -15.59
CA VAL A 149 3.23 7.40 -14.99
C VAL A 149 3.07 8.08 -13.63
N CYS A 150 2.13 9.03 -13.50
CA CYS A 150 1.86 9.71 -12.24
C CYS A 150 1.34 8.75 -11.16
N PHE A 151 0.41 7.85 -11.50
CA PHE A 151 -0.10 6.81 -10.58
C PHE A 151 1.01 5.85 -10.14
N THR A 152 1.86 5.42 -11.07
CA THR A 152 2.99 4.53 -10.77
C THR A 152 3.99 5.19 -9.82
N LEU A 153 4.35 6.44 -10.05
CA LEU A 153 5.23 7.21 -9.16
C LEU A 153 4.60 7.42 -7.78
N TYR A 154 3.31 7.70 -7.74
CA TYR A 154 2.57 7.84 -6.49
C TYR A 154 2.60 6.53 -5.68
N GLN A 155 2.36 5.39 -6.31
CA GLN A 155 2.42 4.07 -5.67
C GLN A 155 3.82 3.73 -5.15
N LEU A 156 4.87 4.13 -5.88
CA LEU A 156 6.24 3.97 -5.41
C LEU A 156 6.49 4.76 -4.13
N ILE A 157 6.14 6.05 -4.12
CA ILE A 157 6.32 6.93 -2.96
C ILE A 157 5.45 6.45 -1.80
N GLY A 158 4.20 6.09 -2.06
CA GLY A 158 3.26 5.58 -1.07
C GLY A 158 3.72 4.26 -0.43
N SER A 159 4.20 3.31 -1.23
CA SER A 159 4.78 2.05 -0.72
C SER A 159 5.99 2.31 0.17
N TRP A 160 6.87 3.22 -0.24
CA TRP A 160 8.03 3.60 0.55
C TRP A 160 7.64 4.29 1.85
N LEU A 161 6.61 5.14 1.83
CA LEU A 161 6.04 5.77 3.02
C LEU A 161 5.42 4.73 3.97
N ILE A 162 4.66 3.75 3.46
CA ILE A 162 4.11 2.63 4.24
C ILE A 162 5.22 1.88 4.97
N PHE A 163 6.33 1.58 4.30
CA PHE A 163 7.50 0.98 4.94
C PHE A 163 8.06 1.86 6.07
N GLY A 164 8.15 3.18 5.83
CA GLY A 164 8.57 4.14 6.84
C GLY A 164 7.66 4.15 8.07
N ILE A 165 6.34 4.18 7.87
CA ILE A 165 5.32 4.14 8.94
C ILE A 165 5.44 2.84 9.76
N CYS A 166 5.52 1.69 9.08
CA CYS A 166 5.66 0.40 9.76
C CYS A 166 6.95 0.31 10.59
N MET A 167 8.07 0.79 10.05
CA MET A 167 9.34 0.86 10.78
C MET A 167 9.27 1.84 11.96
N TRP A 168 8.59 2.97 11.78
CA TRP A 168 8.37 3.98 12.81
C TRP A 168 7.53 3.43 13.96
N ILE A 169 6.40 2.78 13.66
CA ILE A 169 5.60 2.08 14.67
C ILE A 169 6.45 1.02 15.38
N GLY A 170 7.25 0.23 14.62
CA GLY A 170 8.14 -0.79 15.15
C GLY A 170 9.17 -0.25 16.12
N HIS A 171 9.66 0.96 15.88
CA HIS A 171 10.59 1.64 16.76
C HIS A 171 10.01 1.84 18.18
N PHE A 172 8.73 2.19 18.31
CA PHE A 172 8.10 2.47 19.59
C PHE A 172 7.48 1.24 20.25
N THR A 173 6.93 0.30 19.47
CA THR A 173 6.06 -0.76 19.99
C THR A 173 6.68 -2.15 19.99
N GLY A 174 7.76 -2.35 19.21
CA GLY A 174 8.36 -3.67 18.98
C GLY A 174 7.52 -4.54 18.02
N ARG A 175 8.14 -5.63 17.52
CA ARG A 175 7.63 -6.43 16.39
C ARG A 175 6.19 -6.94 16.56
N LYS A 176 5.89 -7.54 17.71
CA LYS A 176 4.56 -8.16 17.95
C LYS A 176 3.42 -7.15 17.88
N TRP A 177 3.61 -6.00 18.52
CA TRP A 177 2.61 -4.95 18.55
C TRP A 177 2.51 -4.23 17.20
N THR A 178 3.63 -4.01 16.53
CA THR A 178 3.65 -3.41 15.19
C THR A 178 2.80 -4.22 14.21
N ILE A 179 3.02 -5.54 14.17
CA ILE A 179 2.26 -6.41 13.27
C ILE A 179 0.75 -6.32 13.58
N ARG A 180 0.35 -6.32 14.87
CA ARG A 180 -1.05 -6.19 15.27
C ARG A 180 -1.65 -4.85 14.85
N ILE A 181 -0.97 -3.75 15.17
CA ILE A 181 -1.42 -2.39 14.83
C ILE A 181 -1.58 -2.26 13.30
N VAL A 182 -0.60 -2.70 12.54
CA VAL A 182 -0.62 -2.61 11.07
C VAL A 182 -1.74 -3.48 10.48
N ILE A 183 -1.99 -4.68 11.01
CA ILE A 183 -3.12 -5.51 10.58
C ILE A 183 -4.46 -4.82 10.88
N VAL A 184 -4.62 -4.24 12.07
CA VAL A 184 -5.85 -3.51 12.42
C VAL A 184 -6.04 -2.31 11.48
N LEU A 185 -5.00 -1.51 11.23
CA LEU A 185 -5.07 -0.39 10.31
C LEU A 185 -5.37 -0.84 8.86
N TYR A 186 -4.84 -1.99 8.43
CA TYR A 186 -5.18 -2.58 7.14
C TYR A 186 -6.65 -2.98 7.06
N VAL A 187 -7.15 -3.69 8.07
CA VAL A 187 -8.57 -4.12 8.10
C VAL A 187 -9.50 -2.90 8.09
N LEU A 188 -9.19 -1.86 8.88
CA LEU A 188 -9.93 -0.60 8.85
C LEU A 188 -9.89 0.04 7.47
N SER A 189 -8.73 0.11 6.82
CA SER A 189 -8.59 0.64 5.46
C SER A 189 -9.42 -0.15 4.45
N ALA A 190 -9.42 -1.48 4.55
CA ALA A 190 -10.19 -2.36 3.66
C ALA A 190 -11.71 -2.23 3.84
N VAL A 191 -12.17 -1.96 5.07
CA VAL A 191 -13.60 -1.70 5.35
C VAL A 191 -13.99 -0.29 4.89
N TRP A 192 -13.14 0.69 5.14
CA TRP A 192 -13.44 2.11 4.85
C TRP A 192 -13.55 2.42 3.37
N ILE A 193 -12.96 1.62 2.50
CA ILE A 193 -13.12 1.77 1.04
C ILE A 193 -14.59 1.66 0.59
N LYS A 194 -15.45 1.03 1.41
CA LYS A 194 -16.89 0.89 1.17
C LYS A 194 -17.73 2.00 1.80
N LEU A 195 -17.12 2.92 2.55
CA LEU A 195 -17.79 4.00 3.27
C LEU A 195 -17.50 5.34 2.59
N PRO A 196 -18.44 5.91 1.80
CA PRO A 196 -18.21 7.14 1.03
C PRO A 196 -17.77 8.32 1.91
N ALA A 197 -18.29 8.43 3.12
CA ALA A 197 -17.94 9.50 4.05
C ALA A 197 -16.47 9.52 4.45
N ILE A 198 -15.79 8.36 4.44
CA ILE A 198 -14.37 8.23 4.82
C ILE A 198 -13.49 8.14 3.58
N GLN A 199 -13.99 7.50 2.52
CA GLN A 199 -13.28 7.34 1.26
C GLN A 199 -12.83 8.69 0.68
N ASN A 200 -13.63 9.73 0.86
CA ASN A 200 -13.36 11.07 0.32
C ASN A 200 -12.44 11.93 1.19
N ILE A 201 -12.00 11.44 2.37
CA ILE A 201 -11.05 12.17 3.22
C ILE A 201 -9.62 11.79 2.84
N PRO A 202 -8.83 12.70 2.24
CA PRO A 202 -7.48 12.38 1.76
C PRO A 202 -6.58 11.83 2.86
N LEU A 203 -5.76 10.84 2.53
CA LEU A 203 -4.67 10.30 3.35
C LEU A 203 -5.08 9.73 4.73
N THR A 204 -6.35 9.39 4.93
CA THR A 204 -6.85 8.85 6.22
C THR A 204 -6.57 7.37 6.43
N SER A 205 -6.27 6.63 5.38
CA SER A 205 -6.09 5.18 5.42
C SER A 205 -4.91 4.71 4.59
N PHE A 206 -4.42 3.49 4.85
CA PHE A 206 -3.26 2.94 4.12
C PHE A 206 -3.51 2.77 2.62
N ASN A 207 -4.72 2.45 2.20
CA ASN A 207 -5.05 2.35 0.79
C ASN A 207 -4.93 3.70 0.07
N HIS A 208 -5.25 4.82 0.73
CA HIS A 208 -5.06 6.17 0.16
C HIS A 208 -3.59 6.48 -0.14
N LEU A 209 -2.65 5.84 0.53
CA LEU A 209 -1.22 6.00 0.21
C LEU A 209 -0.83 5.33 -1.12
N LEU A 210 -1.64 4.40 -1.63
CA LEU A 210 -1.43 3.74 -2.92
C LEU A 210 -2.39 4.23 -4.00
N ILE A 211 -3.58 4.71 -3.63
CA ILE A 211 -4.66 5.10 -4.54
C ILE A 211 -4.66 6.62 -4.67
N LEU A 212 -4.13 7.13 -5.77
CA LEU A 212 -4.00 8.58 -5.99
C LEU A 212 -5.35 9.29 -6.08
N HIS A 213 -6.30 8.74 -6.86
CA HIS A 213 -7.58 9.40 -7.15
C HIS A 213 -8.50 9.56 -5.92
N HIS A 214 -8.37 8.71 -4.90
CA HIS A 214 -9.10 8.88 -3.64
C HIS A 214 -8.64 10.10 -2.81
N ASN A 215 -7.53 10.71 -3.20
CA ASN A 215 -6.99 11.89 -2.50
C ASN A 215 -7.26 13.19 -3.29
N PHE A 216 -8.00 13.13 -4.37
CA PHE A 216 -8.40 14.33 -5.09
C PHE A 216 -9.48 15.05 -4.28
N GLY A 217 -9.14 16.28 -3.82
CA GLY A 217 -10.14 17.17 -3.25
C GLY A 217 -10.88 17.93 -4.35
N GLU A 218 -11.88 18.68 -3.97
CA GLU A 218 -12.55 19.62 -4.88
C GLU A 218 -12.02 21.07 -4.67
N PRO A 219 -11.38 21.69 -5.67
CA PRO A 219 -10.96 21.14 -6.97
C PRO A 219 -9.80 20.16 -6.88
N ALA A 220 -9.76 19.15 -7.75
CA ALA A 220 -8.73 18.12 -7.77
C ALA A 220 -7.32 18.71 -7.96
N ARG A 221 -6.44 18.47 -7.00
CA ARG A 221 -5.07 19.02 -6.97
C ARG A 221 -4.05 17.94 -6.65
N PRO A 222 -3.66 17.10 -7.60
CA PRO A 222 -2.74 15.98 -7.36
C PRO A 222 -1.38 16.40 -6.79
N TRP A 223 -0.92 17.62 -7.10
CA TRP A 223 0.32 18.17 -6.59
C TRP A 223 0.30 18.41 -5.08
N ILE A 224 -0.86 18.83 -4.53
CA ILE A 224 -1.02 19.00 -3.08
C ILE A 224 -0.89 17.66 -2.38
N THR A 225 -1.48 16.60 -2.94
CA THR A 225 -1.37 15.24 -2.41
C THR A 225 0.08 14.75 -2.39
N GLY A 226 0.81 14.95 -3.48
CA GLY A 226 2.23 14.61 -3.55
C GLY A 226 3.08 15.37 -2.52
N PHE A 227 2.83 16.68 -2.37
CA PHE A 227 3.50 17.49 -1.36
C PHE A 227 3.19 17.03 0.06
N THR A 228 1.94 16.67 0.34
CA THR A 228 1.53 16.17 1.66
C THR A 228 2.22 14.84 1.99
N LEU A 229 2.37 13.92 1.02
CA LEU A 229 3.14 12.69 1.22
C LEU A 229 4.60 12.98 1.57
N LEU A 230 5.24 13.93 0.87
CA LEU A 230 6.61 14.33 1.18
C LEU A 230 6.72 14.92 2.58
N LEU A 231 5.73 15.72 3.00
CA LEU A 231 5.69 16.28 4.35
C LEU A 231 5.55 15.18 5.40
N PHE A 232 4.73 14.15 5.17
CA PHE A 232 4.64 12.96 6.04
C PHE A 232 5.98 12.25 6.14
N MET A 233 6.67 12.03 5.01
CA MET A 233 8.00 11.42 5.00
C MET A 233 9.00 12.21 5.83
N LEU A 234 9.04 13.53 5.68
CA LEU A 234 9.89 14.41 6.46
C LEU A 234 9.55 14.35 7.95
N THR A 235 8.27 14.35 8.30
CA THR A 235 7.80 14.25 9.69
C THR A 235 8.29 12.96 10.36
N ILE A 236 8.19 11.82 9.68
CA ILE A 236 8.72 10.54 10.16
C ILE A 236 10.23 10.62 10.35
N MET A 237 10.97 11.17 9.38
CA MET A 237 12.41 11.32 9.45
C MET A 237 12.84 12.16 10.65
N PHE A 238 12.18 13.30 10.87
CA PHE A 238 12.52 14.19 11.98
C PHE A 238 12.09 13.63 13.34
N SER A 239 10.92 13.00 13.44
CA SER A 239 10.42 12.45 14.69
C SER A 239 11.35 11.39 15.29
N VAL A 240 11.97 10.56 14.46
CA VAL A 240 12.95 9.55 14.90
C VAL A 240 14.21 10.18 15.48
N ARG A 241 14.53 11.43 15.11
CA ARG A 241 15.68 12.17 15.68
C ARG A 241 15.45 12.55 17.15
N PHE A 242 14.21 12.90 17.50
CA PHE A 242 13.87 13.41 18.82
C PHE A 242 13.32 12.34 19.77
N ALA A 243 12.79 11.28 19.23
CA ALA A 243 12.17 10.22 20.02
C ALA A 243 13.05 8.97 20.04
N TRP A 244 13.71 8.74 21.17
CA TRP A 244 14.51 7.54 21.41
C TRP A 244 13.69 6.45 22.09
N ARG A 245 13.84 5.19 21.64
CA ARG A 245 13.17 4.02 22.21
C ARG A 245 13.32 3.88 23.74
N GLY A 246 14.40 4.40 24.31
CA GLY A 246 14.66 4.39 25.76
C GLY A 246 14.03 5.53 26.56
N HIS A 247 13.52 6.56 25.91
CA HIS A 247 13.01 7.77 26.57
C HIS A 247 11.48 7.90 26.53
N LEU A 248 10.80 7.12 25.68
CA LEU A 248 9.35 7.03 25.76
C LEU A 248 9.00 6.06 26.88
N PRO A 249 8.09 6.45 27.80
CA PRO A 249 7.55 5.51 28.76
C PRO A 249 7.02 4.34 27.93
N GLN A 250 7.57 3.14 28.19
CA GLN A 250 6.98 1.93 27.64
C GLN A 250 5.53 1.99 28.08
N LEU A 251 4.62 2.25 27.14
CA LEU A 251 3.20 2.09 27.35
C LEU A 251 2.98 0.58 27.60
N ARG A 252 3.39 0.13 28.79
CA ARG A 252 2.87 -1.09 29.38
C ARG A 252 1.42 -0.77 29.70
N LEU A 253 0.56 -0.95 28.70
CA LEU A 253 -0.85 -1.14 28.95
C LEU A 253 -0.93 -2.36 29.88
N LYS A 254 -0.83 -2.08 31.19
CA LYS A 254 -1.23 -3.02 32.24
C LYS A 254 -2.76 -3.12 32.17
N CYS A 255 -3.26 -3.71 31.10
CA CYS A 255 -4.63 -4.17 31.10
C CYS A 255 -4.70 -5.31 32.11
N HIS A 256 -5.19 -5.03 33.28
CA HIS A 256 -5.48 -6.02 34.31
C HIS A 256 -6.98 -6.33 34.18
N GLY A 257 -7.31 -7.62 34.12
CA GLY A 257 -8.69 -8.06 34.19
C GLY A 257 -9.19 -8.88 33.00
N ILE A 258 -10.45 -9.24 33.05
CA ILE A 258 -11.16 -10.08 32.08
C ILE A 258 -11.06 -9.50 30.64
N ALA A 259 -11.16 -8.18 30.48
CA ALA A 259 -11.03 -7.52 29.20
C ALA A 259 -9.65 -7.71 28.53
N ALA A 260 -8.56 -7.76 29.32
CA ALA A 260 -7.21 -8.02 28.80
C ALA A 260 -7.06 -9.47 28.36
N TYR A 261 -7.67 -10.41 29.07
CA TYR A 261 -7.67 -11.83 28.69
C TYR A 261 -8.41 -12.03 27.36
N TYR A 262 -9.61 -11.50 27.21
CA TYR A 262 -10.39 -11.60 25.98
C TYR A 262 -9.72 -10.88 24.80
N SER A 263 -9.11 -9.71 25.01
CA SER A 263 -8.37 -9.02 23.96
C SER A 263 -7.13 -9.82 23.53
N TYR A 264 -6.45 -10.50 24.45
CA TYR A 264 -5.32 -11.38 24.14
C TYR A 264 -5.78 -12.62 23.35
N GLU A 265 -6.89 -13.23 23.75
CA GLU A 265 -7.44 -14.42 23.11
C GLU A 265 -8.02 -14.12 21.71
N LEU A 266 -8.72 -12.99 21.55
CA LEU A 266 -9.15 -12.48 20.24
C LEU A 266 -7.99 -12.16 19.30
N MET A 267 -6.83 -11.77 19.86
CA MET A 267 -5.62 -11.43 19.11
C MET A 267 -4.66 -12.61 18.87
N THR A 268 -5.09 -13.85 19.13
CA THR A 268 -4.28 -15.02 18.71
C THR A 268 -4.21 -15.12 17.19
N LYS A 269 -3.08 -15.64 16.66
CA LYS A 269 -2.88 -15.79 15.20
C LYS A 269 -4.06 -16.49 14.52
N ARG A 270 -4.66 -17.49 15.16
CA ARG A 270 -5.81 -18.24 14.66
C ARG A 270 -7.06 -17.36 14.53
N ASN A 271 -7.37 -16.58 15.56
CA ASN A 271 -8.56 -15.74 15.58
C ASN A 271 -8.45 -14.55 14.63
N ILE A 272 -7.23 -13.99 14.45
CA ILE A 272 -6.95 -12.96 13.44
C ILE A 272 -7.15 -13.52 12.03
N LEU A 273 -6.68 -14.74 11.75
CA LEU A 273 -6.90 -15.40 10.47
C LEU A 273 -8.39 -15.67 10.20
N ILE A 274 -9.13 -16.10 11.23
CA ILE A 274 -10.59 -16.30 11.14
C ILE A 274 -11.28 -14.96 10.88
N LEU A 275 -10.93 -13.90 11.59
CA LEU A 275 -11.51 -12.57 11.40
C LEU A 275 -11.22 -12.04 9.98
N LEU A 276 -9.98 -12.21 9.51
CA LEU A 276 -9.61 -11.88 8.12
C LEU A 276 -10.41 -12.70 7.10
N ALA A 277 -10.54 -14.01 7.31
CA ALA A 277 -11.31 -14.88 6.43
C ALA A 277 -12.81 -14.50 6.41
N VAL A 278 -13.38 -14.15 7.56
CA VAL A 278 -14.78 -13.67 7.67
C VAL A 278 -14.94 -12.32 6.96
N VAL A 279 -14.04 -11.37 7.18
CA VAL A 279 -14.10 -10.05 6.50
C VAL A 279 -13.95 -10.20 4.99
N VAL A 280 -13.00 -11.01 4.53
CA VAL A 280 -12.82 -11.33 3.10
C VAL A 280 -14.05 -12.06 2.54
N GLY A 281 -14.59 -13.03 3.27
CA GLY A 281 -15.81 -13.77 2.88
C GLY A 281 -17.03 -12.86 2.74
N ILE A 282 -17.26 -11.95 3.71
CA ILE A 282 -18.36 -10.98 3.67
C ILE A 282 -18.19 -9.98 2.51
N THR A 283 -16.94 -9.54 2.26
CA THR A 283 -16.64 -8.59 1.17
C THR A 283 -16.83 -9.24 -0.20
N LEU A 284 -16.38 -10.48 -0.35
CA LEU A 284 -16.61 -11.26 -1.59
C LEU A 284 -18.10 -11.56 -1.80
N TYR A 285 -18.81 -11.96 -0.75
CA TYR A 285 -20.27 -12.21 -0.83
C TYR A 285 -21.05 -10.96 -1.24
N LYS A 286 -20.76 -9.79 -0.65
CA LYS A 286 -21.37 -8.53 -1.06
C LYS A 286 -20.93 -8.08 -2.46
N GLY A 287 -19.67 -8.29 -2.83
CA GLY A 287 -19.15 -7.96 -4.16
C GLY A 287 -19.81 -8.80 -5.26
N LEU A 288 -20.02 -10.08 -5.02
CA LEU A 288 -20.71 -10.98 -5.95
C LEU A 288 -22.23 -10.76 -5.98
N GLY A 289 -22.82 -10.34 -4.85
CA GLY A 289 -24.28 -10.09 -4.76
C GLY A 289 -24.74 -8.80 -5.44
N TYR A 290 -23.89 -7.81 -5.60
CA TYR A 290 -24.21 -6.59 -6.37
C TYR A 290 -24.05 -6.76 -7.88
N GLY A 291 -23.28 -7.73 -8.35
CA GLY A 291 -23.14 -8.06 -9.77
C GLY A 291 -24.25 -8.96 -10.33
N ALA A 292 -25.15 -9.46 -9.48
CA ALA A 292 -26.28 -10.30 -9.91
C ALA A 292 -27.64 -9.57 -9.89
N ALA A 293 -27.66 -8.28 -9.55
CA ALA A 293 -28.89 -7.46 -9.42
C ALA A 293 -28.95 -6.30 -10.43
N GLU A 294 -28.06 -6.27 -11.43
CA GLU A 294 -28.12 -5.49 -12.66
C GLU A 294 -28.13 -6.46 -13.87
#